data_3b1823603fd4b9ede449f8cc524a96ca
#
_entry.id   3b1823603fd4b9ede449f8cc524a96ca
#
_cell.length_a   1.000
_cell.length_b   1.000
_cell.length_c   1.000
_cell.angle_alpha   90.00
_cell.angle_beta   90.00
_cell.angle_gamma   90.00
#
_symmetry.space_group_name_H-M   'P 1'
#
loop_
_entity.id
_entity.type
_entity.pdbx_description
1 polymer ?
#
loop_
_entity_poly.entity_id
_entity_poly.type
_entity_poly.pdbx_seq_one_letter_code
_entity_poly.pdbx_strand_id
1 'polypeptide(L)'
;MIDQEKFDRLSPLACHWAKAQEKYILKHGAPLTSAQIADAKRVGVHDSARVRMLVVDRIPLPDDEELAEAAQRAQIITSACRGVAIGHGIIIRADSWQNRELVLHQLVHVAQCERSGGLESFVGEYLCDRRTCRDFSVGSLEDEARGLAREICAADKAAKQFA
;
A
#
# COMPACT_ATOMS: atom_id res chain seq x y z
N MET A 1 12.78 18.27 -2.17
CA MET A 1 12.72 17.43 -3.39
C MET A 1 13.93 16.54 -3.38
N ILE A 2 13.79 15.23 -3.62
CA ILE A 2 14.94 14.32 -3.77
C ILE A 2 15.49 14.58 -5.16
N ASP A 3 16.80 14.92 -5.26
CA ASP A 3 17.48 15.06 -6.55
C ASP A 3 17.62 13.70 -7.27
N GLN A 4 18.02 13.73 -8.54
CA GLN A 4 18.10 12.51 -9.35
C GLN A 4 19.16 11.54 -8.82
N GLU A 5 20.32 12.03 -8.42
CA GLU A 5 21.41 11.21 -7.91
C GLU A 5 21.00 10.45 -6.63
N LYS A 6 20.37 11.15 -5.70
CA LYS A 6 19.84 10.55 -4.47
C LYS A 6 18.73 9.55 -4.77
N PHE A 7 17.85 9.85 -5.72
CA PHE A 7 16.79 8.93 -6.15
C PHE A 7 17.37 7.65 -6.73
N ASP A 8 18.34 7.75 -7.64
CA ASP A 8 18.96 6.59 -8.28
C ASP A 8 19.71 5.70 -7.28
N ARG A 9 20.28 6.29 -6.25
CA ARG A 9 20.98 5.57 -5.19
C ARG A 9 20.02 4.90 -4.18
N LEU A 10 18.93 5.56 -3.81
CA LEU A 10 17.99 5.05 -2.80
C LEU A 10 16.95 4.06 -3.37
N SER A 11 16.62 4.14 -4.65
CA SER A 11 15.61 3.27 -5.26
C SER A 11 15.95 1.77 -5.15
N PRO A 12 17.18 1.30 -5.39
CA PRO A 12 17.54 -0.09 -5.19
C PRO A 12 17.44 -0.53 -3.72
N LEU A 13 17.78 0.35 -2.77
CA LEU A 13 17.65 0.08 -1.34
C LEU A 13 16.17 -0.04 -0.93
N ALA A 14 15.31 0.82 -1.47
CA ALA A 14 13.86 0.74 -1.26
C ALA A 14 13.28 -0.57 -1.80
N CYS A 15 13.68 -1.00 -3.00
CA CYS A 15 13.29 -2.29 -3.57
C CYS A 15 13.77 -3.47 -2.72
N HIS A 16 15.00 -3.42 -2.25
CA HIS A 16 15.55 -4.49 -1.39
C HIS A 16 14.78 -4.59 -0.08
N TRP A 17 14.57 -3.45 0.59
CA TRP A 17 13.77 -3.39 1.81
C TRP A 17 12.33 -3.89 1.59
N ALA A 18 11.68 -3.44 0.53
CA ALA A 18 10.32 -3.86 0.20
C ALA A 18 10.21 -5.38 -0.01
N LYS A 19 11.16 -5.99 -0.73
CA LYS A 19 11.22 -7.45 -0.92
C LYS A 19 11.37 -8.20 0.40
N ALA A 20 12.21 -7.70 1.30
CA ALA A 20 12.39 -8.29 2.62
C ALA A 20 11.12 -8.18 3.47
N GLN A 21 10.43 -7.03 3.43
CA GLN A 21 9.16 -6.83 4.11
C GLN A 21 8.05 -7.73 3.55
N GLU A 22 7.89 -7.79 2.23
CA GLU A 22 6.90 -8.68 1.61
C GLU A 22 7.12 -10.13 2.06
N LYS A 23 8.36 -10.63 1.97
CA LYS A 23 8.71 -11.99 2.41
C LYS A 23 8.34 -12.24 3.88
N TYR A 24 8.61 -11.26 4.76
CA TYR A 24 8.26 -11.36 6.17
C TYR A 24 6.74 -11.41 6.38
N ILE A 25 6.01 -10.51 5.72
CA ILE A 25 4.54 -10.43 5.83
C ILE A 25 3.89 -11.72 5.30
N LEU A 26 4.33 -12.22 4.16
CA LEU A 26 3.79 -13.45 3.58
C LEU A 26 4.02 -14.67 4.48
N LYS A 27 5.08 -14.67 5.28
CA LYS A 27 5.39 -15.74 6.24
C LYS A 27 4.60 -15.63 7.54
N HIS A 28 4.38 -14.42 8.05
CA HIS A 28 3.87 -14.19 9.41
C HIS A 28 2.46 -13.57 9.45
N GLY A 29 1.98 -13.02 8.34
CA GLY A 29 0.67 -12.41 8.24
C GLY A 29 -0.46 -13.43 8.15
N ALA A 30 -1.65 -13.01 8.56
CA ALA A 30 -2.86 -13.79 8.42
C ALA A 30 -3.43 -13.72 6.98
N PRO A 31 -4.09 -14.77 6.49
CA PRO A 31 -4.83 -14.71 5.23
C PRO A 31 -6.00 -13.73 5.34
N LEU A 32 -6.45 -13.23 4.19
CA LEU A 32 -7.65 -12.39 4.13
C LEU A 32 -8.89 -13.19 4.56
N THR A 33 -9.81 -12.52 5.23
CA THR A 33 -11.15 -13.06 5.49
C THR A 33 -11.96 -13.16 4.19
N SER A 34 -13.06 -13.92 4.19
CA SER A 34 -13.93 -14.04 3.02
C SER A 34 -14.46 -12.67 2.53
N ALA A 35 -14.79 -11.77 3.46
CA ALA A 35 -15.21 -10.40 3.12
C ALA A 35 -14.08 -9.59 2.48
N GLN A 36 -12.85 -9.70 2.99
CA GLN A 36 -11.67 -9.04 2.43
C GLN A 36 -11.27 -9.62 1.06
N ILE A 37 -11.45 -10.94 0.84
CA ILE A 37 -11.27 -11.58 -0.47
C ILE A 37 -12.28 -11.02 -1.48
N ALA A 38 -13.55 -10.85 -1.08
CA ALA A 38 -14.56 -10.23 -1.94
C ALA A 38 -14.18 -8.78 -2.28
N ASP A 39 -13.71 -8.00 -1.31
CA ASP A 39 -13.22 -6.64 -1.52
C ASP A 39 -11.99 -6.62 -2.44
N ALA A 40 -11.04 -7.52 -2.24
CA ALA A 40 -9.85 -7.66 -3.10
C ALA A 40 -10.20 -7.89 -4.56
N LYS A 41 -11.16 -8.78 -4.83
CA LYS A 41 -11.66 -9.03 -6.19
C LYS A 41 -12.33 -7.79 -6.80
N ARG A 42 -13.10 -7.04 -6.01
CA ARG A 42 -13.77 -5.80 -6.47
C ARG A 42 -12.78 -4.73 -6.91
N VAL A 43 -11.64 -4.63 -6.26
CA VAL A 43 -10.59 -3.66 -6.63
C VAL A 43 -9.60 -4.20 -7.65
N GLY A 44 -9.78 -5.43 -8.14
CA GLY A 44 -9.00 -6.00 -9.24
C GLY A 44 -7.77 -6.80 -8.83
N VAL A 45 -7.67 -7.25 -7.56
CA VAL A 45 -6.62 -8.18 -7.14
C VAL A 45 -6.88 -9.56 -7.76
N HIS A 46 -5.92 -10.06 -8.54
CA HIS A 46 -6.02 -11.35 -9.21
C HIS A 46 -5.70 -12.52 -8.27
N ASP A 47 -4.62 -12.42 -7.50
CA ASP A 47 -4.19 -13.48 -6.56
C ASP A 47 -4.50 -13.12 -5.10
N SER A 48 -5.79 -12.92 -4.81
CA SER A 48 -6.24 -12.59 -3.45
C SER A 48 -5.92 -13.68 -2.41
N ALA A 49 -5.75 -14.93 -2.84
CA ALA A 49 -5.37 -16.05 -1.96
C ALA A 49 -3.94 -15.91 -1.42
N ARG A 50 -3.05 -15.24 -2.16
CA ARG A 50 -1.68 -14.97 -1.75
C ARG A 50 -1.56 -13.83 -0.75
N VAL A 51 -2.52 -12.90 -0.74
CA VAL A 51 -2.44 -11.72 0.14
C VAL A 51 -2.42 -12.12 1.62
N ARG A 52 -1.52 -11.48 2.36
CA ARG A 52 -1.41 -11.63 3.83
C ARG A 52 -1.45 -10.27 4.49
N MET A 53 -2.12 -10.21 5.63
CA MET A 53 -2.21 -9.00 6.45
C MET A 53 -1.49 -9.21 7.78
N LEU A 54 -0.57 -8.32 8.09
CA LEU A 54 0.16 -8.28 9.35
C LEU A 54 -0.29 -7.08 10.18
N VAL A 55 -0.81 -7.33 11.37
CA VAL A 55 -1.22 -6.28 12.31
C VAL A 55 -0.03 -5.96 13.23
N VAL A 56 0.32 -4.67 13.32
CA VAL A 56 1.47 -4.17 14.07
C VAL A 56 1.09 -2.96 14.92
N ASP A 57 1.86 -2.66 15.96
CA ASP A 57 1.68 -1.43 16.74
C ASP A 57 2.18 -0.20 15.99
N ARG A 58 3.24 -0.36 15.19
CA ARG A 58 3.85 0.69 14.38
C ARG A 58 4.26 0.13 13.02
N ILE A 59 4.04 0.92 11.97
CA ILE A 59 4.55 0.60 10.64
C ILE A 59 6.08 0.68 10.67
N PRO A 60 6.81 -0.37 10.26
CA PRO A 60 8.27 -0.38 10.28
C PRO A 60 8.85 0.64 9.29
N LEU A 61 9.92 1.29 9.70
CA LEU A 61 10.77 2.10 8.83
C LEU A 61 11.92 1.25 8.30
N PRO A 62 12.53 1.62 7.17
CA PRO A 62 13.80 1.04 6.76
C PRO A 62 14.89 1.20 7.82
N ASP A 63 15.77 0.19 7.95
CA ASP A 63 16.92 0.26 8.87
C ASP A 63 18.01 1.23 8.39
N ASP A 64 18.09 1.48 7.07
CA ASP A 64 18.95 2.51 6.50
C ASP A 64 18.39 3.90 6.83
N GLU A 65 19.17 4.70 7.57
CA GLU A 65 18.72 6.02 8.06
C GLU A 65 18.37 6.97 6.92
N GLU A 66 19.16 6.97 5.84
CA GLU A 66 18.93 7.89 4.73
C GLU A 66 17.66 7.51 3.95
N LEU A 67 17.42 6.22 3.77
CA LEU A 67 16.18 5.72 3.16
C LEU A 67 14.97 6.00 4.06
N ALA A 68 15.09 5.82 5.37
CA ALA A 68 14.04 6.13 6.33
C ALA A 68 13.67 7.62 6.32
N GLU A 69 14.67 8.50 6.35
CA GLU A 69 14.44 9.95 6.23
C GLU A 69 13.79 10.33 4.90
N ALA A 70 14.25 9.73 3.78
CA ALA A 70 13.67 9.99 2.47
C ALA A 70 12.22 9.56 2.39
N ALA A 71 11.88 8.37 2.94
CA ALA A 71 10.51 7.86 3.00
C ALA A 71 9.60 8.77 3.83
N GLN A 72 10.09 9.28 4.96
CA GLN A 72 9.34 10.22 5.81
C GLN A 72 9.15 11.58 5.13
N ARG A 73 10.17 12.15 4.51
CA ARG A 73 10.08 13.42 3.78
C ARG A 73 9.16 13.34 2.58
N ALA A 74 9.15 12.19 1.89
CA ALA A 74 8.22 11.93 0.79
C ALA A 74 6.80 11.57 1.27
N GLN A 75 6.58 11.51 2.56
CA GLN A 75 5.32 11.10 3.19
C GLN A 75 4.81 9.71 2.74
N ILE A 76 5.74 8.81 2.42
CA ILE A 76 5.44 7.42 2.06
C ILE A 76 5.18 6.61 3.32
N ILE A 77 6.08 6.71 4.31
CA ILE A 77 5.92 6.11 5.63
C ILE A 77 6.19 7.20 6.67
N THR A 78 5.19 7.55 7.45
CA THR A 78 5.27 8.55 8.52
C THR A 78 4.76 7.96 9.83
N SER A 79 4.93 8.67 10.93
CA SER A 79 4.35 8.29 12.22
C SER A 79 2.80 8.24 12.21
N ALA A 80 2.17 8.96 11.28
CA ALA A 80 0.72 8.95 11.07
C ALA A 80 0.24 7.82 10.15
N CYS A 81 1.15 7.10 9.49
CA CYS A 81 0.81 6.01 8.59
C CYS A 81 0.09 4.90 9.35
N ARG A 82 -1.07 4.48 8.85
CA ARG A 82 -1.91 3.46 9.47
C ARG A 82 -1.90 2.13 8.73
N GLY A 83 -1.43 2.12 7.51
CA GLY A 83 -1.31 0.92 6.68
C GLY A 83 -0.40 1.14 5.49
N VAL A 84 0.24 0.07 5.03
CA VAL A 84 1.07 0.06 3.83
C VAL A 84 0.95 -1.29 3.13
N ALA A 85 0.80 -1.28 1.81
CA ALA A 85 0.85 -2.47 0.98
C ALA A 85 2.24 -2.60 0.34
N ILE A 86 2.79 -3.79 0.39
CA ILE A 86 4.10 -4.13 -0.17
C ILE A 86 3.97 -5.47 -0.91
N GLY A 87 3.80 -5.41 -2.21
CA GLY A 87 3.47 -6.60 -3.01
C GLY A 87 2.13 -7.20 -2.58
N HIS A 88 2.12 -8.48 -2.25
CA HIS A 88 0.95 -9.18 -1.69
C HIS A 88 0.89 -9.13 -0.15
N GLY A 89 1.79 -8.39 0.48
CA GLY A 89 1.78 -8.15 1.92
C GLY A 89 1.14 -6.82 2.27
N ILE A 90 0.28 -6.81 3.27
CA ILE A 90 -0.30 -5.60 3.87
C ILE A 90 0.13 -5.55 5.33
N ILE A 91 0.75 -4.45 5.73
CA ILE A 91 0.97 -4.13 7.15
C ILE A 91 -0.09 -3.10 7.54
N ILE A 92 -0.77 -3.33 8.64
CA ILE A 92 -1.79 -2.41 9.14
C ILE A 92 -1.62 -2.21 10.65
N ARG A 93 -1.84 -0.99 11.10
CA ARG A 93 -1.71 -0.64 12.51
C ARG A 93 -2.89 -1.20 13.32
N ALA A 94 -2.61 -1.69 14.54
CA ALA A 94 -3.58 -2.36 15.41
C ALA A 94 -4.83 -1.51 15.73
N ASP A 95 -4.69 -0.19 15.78
CA ASP A 95 -5.82 0.73 15.99
C ASP A 95 -6.66 0.97 14.72
N SER A 96 -6.29 0.41 13.58
CA SER A 96 -6.88 0.72 12.28
C SER A 96 -7.27 -0.51 11.45
N TRP A 97 -6.96 -1.73 11.89
CA TRP A 97 -7.16 -2.95 11.10
C TRP A 97 -8.63 -3.25 10.76
N GLN A 98 -9.57 -2.73 11.55
CA GLN A 98 -11.01 -2.85 11.29
C GLN A 98 -11.57 -1.76 10.36
N ASN A 99 -10.75 -0.79 9.97
CA ASN A 99 -11.16 0.26 9.03
C ASN A 99 -11.21 -0.29 7.60
N ARG A 100 -12.40 -0.64 7.14
CA ARG A 100 -12.61 -1.25 5.82
C ARG A 100 -12.12 -0.35 4.68
N GLU A 101 -12.34 0.96 4.75
CA GLU A 101 -11.90 1.90 3.70
C GLU A 101 -10.36 1.90 3.60
N LEU A 102 -9.66 1.84 4.74
CA LEU A 102 -8.20 1.72 4.76
C LEU A 102 -7.74 0.38 4.18
N VAL A 103 -8.40 -0.73 4.52
CA VAL A 103 -8.06 -2.05 3.97
C VAL A 103 -8.29 -2.08 2.47
N LEU A 104 -9.42 -1.55 1.98
CA LEU A 104 -9.69 -1.41 0.54
C LEU A 104 -8.61 -0.59 -0.17
N HIS A 105 -8.19 0.54 0.40
CA HIS A 105 -7.11 1.36 -0.12
C HIS A 105 -5.81 0.55 -0.28
N GLN A 106 -5.44 -0.25 0.73
CA GLN A 106 -4.25 -1.11 0.63
C GLN A 106 -4.43 -2.22 -0.42
N LEU A 107 -5.62 -2.79 -0.57
CA LEU A 107 -5.91 -3.78 -1.60
C LEU A 107 -5.83 -3.18 -3.01
N VAL A 108 -6.16 -1.90 -3.21
CA VAL A 108 -5.94 -1.23 -4.50
C VAL A 108 -4.45 -1.17 -4.81
N HIS A 109 -3.59 -0.87 -3.85
CA HIS A 109 -2.13 -0.91 -4.06
C HIS A 109 -1.62 -2.32 -4.40
N VAL A 110 -2.21 -3.37 -3.83
CA VAL A 110 -1.91 -4.76 -4.26
C VAL A 110 -2.27 -4.97 -5.73
N ALA A 111 -3.46 -4.55 -6.16
CA ALA A 111 -3.88 -4.64 -7.56
C ALA A 111 -2.98 -3.81 -8.49
N GLN A 112 -2.57 -2.62 -8.07
CA GLN A 112 -1.61 -1.80 -8.81
C GLN A 112 -0.26 -2.52 -8.97
N CYS A 113 0.24 -3.15 -7.91
CA CYS A 113 1.47 -3.92 -7.94
C CYS A 113 1.39 -5.09 -8.93
N GLU A 114 0.27 -5.83 -8.95
CA GLU A 114 0.04 -6.89 -9.94
C GLU A 114 0.02 -6.35 -11.38
N ARG A 115 -0.65 -5.21 -11.63
CA ARG A 115 -0.70 -4.55 -12.95
C ARG A 115 0.67 -4.08 -13.45
N SER A 116 1.52 -3.63 -12.53
CA SER A 116 2.89 -3.18 -12.84
C SER A 116 3.84 -4.33 -13.17
N GLY A 117 3.41 -5.58 -13.02
CA GLY A 117 4.25 -6.75 -13.26
C GLY A 117 5.05 -7.21 -12.05
N GLY A 118 4.73 -6.71 -10.85
CA GLY A 118 5.30 -7.14 -9.58
C GLY A 118 5.92 -6.04 -8.74
N LEU A 119 6.41 -6.43 -7.55
CA LEU A 119 6.85 -5.49 -6.52
C LEU A 119 7.95 -4.52 -6.98
N GLU A 120 8.96 -5.00 -7.71
CA GLU A 120 10.10 -4.16 -8.13
C GLU A 120 9.66 -3.05 -9.09
N SER A 121 8.86 -3.42 -10.11
CA SER A 121 8.29 -2.45 -11.04
C SER A 121 7.38 -1.45 -10.32
N PHE A 122 6.52 -1.95 -9.44
CA PHE A 122 5.60 -1.11 -8.67
C PHE A 122 6.32 -0.13 -7.75
N VAL A 123 7.38 -0.56 -7.05
CA VAL A 123 8.17 0.35 -6.20
C VAL A 123 8.78 1.46 -7.04
N GLY A 124 9.32 1.14 -8.22
CA GLY A 124 9.85 2.14 -9.15
C GLY A 124 8.79 3.14 -9.60
N GLU A 125 7.63 2.66 -10.06
CA GLU A 125 6.50 3.50 -10.46
C GLU A 125 5.99 4.38 -9.31
N TYR A 126 5.79 3.79 -8.13
CA TYR A 126 5.30 4.49 -6.95
C TYR A 126 6.25 5.61 -6.50
N LEU A 127 7.56 5.34 -6.47
CA LEU A 127 8.57 6.34 -6.11
C LEU A 127 8.64 7.47 -7.16
N CYS A 128 8.49 7.15 -8.45
CA CYS A 128 8.39 8.15 -9.51
C CYS A 128 7.13 9.00 -9.35
N ASP A 129 5.98 8.36 -9.13
CA ASP A 129 4.71 9.03 -8.91
C ASP A 129 4.79 9.99 -7.72
N ARG A 130 5.32 9.55 -6.58
CA ARG A 130 5.52 10.38 -5.38
C ARG A 130 6.51 11.53 -5.56
N ARG A 131 7.45 11.40 -6.48
CA ARG A 131 8.41 12.45 -6.81
C ARG A 131 7.81 13.53 -7.70
N THR A 132 6.94 13.16 -8.64
CA THR A 132 6.34 14.05 -9.64
C THR A 132 5.04 14.69 -9.16
N CYS A 133 4.24 13.96 -8.39
CA CYS A 133 2.97 14.41 -7.85
C CYS A 133 3.17 15.08 -6.50
N ARG A 134 3.16 16.41 -6.46
CA ARG A 134 3.44 17.19 -5.23
C ARG A 134 2.35 17.09 -4.17
N ASP A 135 1.09 16.87 -4.53
CA ASP A 135 -0.06 16.93 -3.63
C ASP A 135 -1.13 15.90 -4.00
N PHE A 136 -0.93 14.60 -3.82
CA PHE A 136 -1.96 13.59 -4.12
C PHE A 136 -2.83 13.99 -5.35
N SER A 137 -2.17 14.43 -6.42
CA SER A 137 -2.82 15.03 -7.56
C SER A 137 -3.73 14.04 -8.27
N VAL A 138 -4.72 14.57 -8.96
CA VAL A 138 -5.65 13.79 -9.79
C VAL A 138 -4.86 12.87 -10.74
N GLY A 139 -5.16 11.57 -10.70
CA GLY A 139 -4.53 10.55 -11.55
C GLY A 139 -3.30 9.87 -10.94
N SER A 140 -2.88 10.22 -9.71
CA SER A 140 -1.82 9.51 -9.00
C SER A 140 -2.28 8.12 -8.53
N LEU A 141 -1.32 7.23 -8.24
CA LEU A 141 -1.61 5.90 -7.67
C LEU A 141 -2.36 6.03 -6.33
N GLU A 142 -2.03 7.02 -5.52
CA GLU A 142 -2.71 7.32 -4.26
C GLU A 142 -4.13 7.86 -4.47
N ASP A 143 -4.36 8.68 -5.50
CA ASP A 143 -5.67 9.21 -5.81
C ASP A 143 -6.62 8.09 -6.28
N GLU A 144 -6.14 7.20 -7.15
CA GLU A 144 -6.86 5.98 -7.54
C GLU A 144 -7.24 5.14 -6.33
N ALA A 145 -6.27 4.83 -5.45
CA ALA A 145 -6.50 3.99 -4.29
C ALA A 145 -7.52 4.60 -3.32
N ARG A 146 -7.44 5.89 -3.07
CA ARG A 146 -8.37 6.61 -2.21
C ARG A 146 -9.76 6.70 -2.83
N GLY A 147 -9.82 7.05 -4.11
CA GLY A 147 -11.08 7.21 -4.84
C GLY A 147 -11.88 5.93 -4.87
N LEU A 148 -11.26 4.83 -5.29
CA LEU A 148 -11.93 3.53 -5.42
C LEU A 148 -12.38 2.97 -4.05
N ALA A 149 -11.56 3.10 -3.01
CA ALA A 149 -11.93 2.66 -1.66
C ALA A 149 -13.16 3.41 -1.14
N ARG A 150 -13.22 4.72 -1.33
CA ARG A 150 -14.38 5.57 -0.94
C ARG A 150 -15.63 5.24 -1.72
N GLU A 151 -15.50 5.06 -3.03
CA GLU A 151 -16.62 4.71 -3.92
C GLU A 151 -17.28 3.40 -3.50
N ILE A 152 -16.49 2.35 -3.25
CA ILE A 152 -16.99 1.05 -2.81
C ILE A 152 -17.70 1.17 -1.45
N CYS A 153 -17.11 1.87 -0.48
CA CYS A 153 -17.71 2.05 0.84
C CYS A 153 -19.02 2.85 0.75
N ALA A 154 -19.09 3.88 -0.09
CA ALA A 154 -20.28 4.69 -0.28
C ALA A 154 -21.42 3.89 -0.94
N ALA A 155 -21.11 3.12 -1.98
CA ALA A 155 -22.08 2.26 -2.67
C ALA A 155 -22.70 1.23 -1.72
N ASP A 156 -21.90 0.58 -0.87
CA ASP A 156 -22.38 -0.43 0.08
C ASP A 156 -23.22 0.19 1.20
N LYS A 157 -22.91 1.41 1.63
CA LYS A 157 -23.76 2.14 2.59
C LYS A 157 -25.12 2.47 1.98
N ALA A 158 -25.15 2.96 0.74
CA ALA A 158 -26.39 3.25 0.03
C ALA A 158 -27.26 1.99 -0.13
N ALA A 159 -26.67 0.85 -0.53
CA ALA A 159 -27.39 -0.41 -0.68
C ALA A 159 -28.03 -0.89 0.61
N LYS A 160 -27.39 -0.69 1.77
CA LYS A 160 -27.93 -1.06 3.10
C LYS A 160 -29.08 -0.18 3.56
N GLN A 161 -29.22 1.04 3.05
CA GLN A 161 -30.33 1.95 3.41
C GLN A 161 -31.63 1.62 2.70
N PHE A 162 -31.57 0.83 1.61
CA PHE A 162 -32.74 0.43 0.81
C PHE A 162 -33.09 -1.07 0.93
N ALA A 163 -32.38 -1.80 1.78
CA ALA A 163 -32.63 -3.20 2.08
C ALA A 163 -33.37 -3.37 3.42
#